data_910ab880d78859156ec446e18b41a41a
#
_entry.id   910ab880d78859156ec446e18b41a41a
#
_cell.length_a   1.000
_cell.length_b   1.000
_cell.length_c   1.000
_cell.angle_alpha   90.00
_cell.angle_beta   90.00
_cell.angle_gamma   90.00
#
_symmetry.space_group_name_H-M   'P 1'
#
loop_
_entity.id
_entity.type
_entity.pdbx_description
1 polymer ?
#
loop_
_entity_poly.entity_id
_entity_poly.type
_entity_poly.pdbx_seq_one_letter_code
_entity_poly.pdbx_strand_id
1 'polypeptide(L)'
;NRARTRVVPEEAMRMMAARLDQSLPVGNEGAGVVIRTGSSDAAKALMGKTVSMIGGAMYTQYRTIKVRDVMELPAGATAADGASWFVNPLTALGMTETMRRENHKALVHTAAASNLGQMLNKICIKDGIGLVNIVRSKEQADILKKIGAKYVVDSMSDSFMDDLTNALVETGATIAFDAIGGGKLAGQILTCMEIAANKTAK
;
A
#
# COMPACT_ATOMS: atom_id res chain seq x y z
N ASN A 1 28.27 -1.38 -1.60
CA ASN A 1 27.29 -1.00 -2.65
C ASN A 1 27.16 -2.15 -3.65
N ARG A 2 26.05 -2.91 -3.59
CA ARG A 2 25.73 -3.90 -4.63
C ARG A 2 24.80 -3.23 -5.63
N ALA A 3 25.27 -2.98 -6.84
CA ALA A 3 24.41 -2.61 -7.94
C ALA A 3 23.35 -3.71 -8.14
N ARG A 4 22.09 -3.30 -8.30
CA ARG A 4 21.00 -4.20 -8.65
C ARG A 4 20.52 -3.82 -10.04
N THR A 5 20.47 -4.79 -10.93
CA THR A 5 19.94 -4.64 -12.27
C THR A 5 18.62 -5.37 -12.39
N ARG A 6 17.73 -4.87 -13.23
CA ARG A 6 16.47 -5.49 -13.59
C ARG A 6 16.22 -5.31 -15.07
N VAL A 7 15.81 -6.37 -15.72
CA VAL A 7 15.33 -6.29 -17.11
C VAL A 7 13.95 -5.64 -17.10
N VAL A 8 13.78 -4.60 -17.91
CA VAL A 8 12.49 -3.92 -18.09
C VAL A 8 11.80 -4.55 -19.30
N PRO A 9 10.55 -5.03 -19.18
CA PRO A 9 9.77 -5.52 -20.31
C PRO A 9 9.61 -4.46 -21.37
N GLU A 10 9.57 -4.86 -22.65
CA GLU A 10 9.49 -3.94 -23.79
C GLU A 10 8.23 -3.06 -23.71
N GLU A 11 7.10 -3.63 -23.26
CA GLU A 11 5.85 -2.89 -23.09
C GLU A 11 5.96 -1.73 -22.08
N ALA A 12 6.83 -1.87 -21.09
CA ALA A 12 7.05 -0.84 -20.08
C ALA A 12 8.00 0.28 -20.54
N MET A 13 8.73 0.09 -21.64
CA MET A 13 9.72 1.07 -22.12
C MET A 13 9.09 2.41 -22.47
N ARG A 14 7.87 2.42 -23.04
CA ARG A 14 7.14 3.65 -23.36
C ARG A 14 6.85 4.49 -22.13
N MET A 15 6.43 3.87 -21.04
CA MET A 15 6.15 4.56 -19.76
C MET A 15 7.43 5.08 -19.10
N MET A 16 8.56 4.47 -19.40
CA MET A 16 9.86 4.82 -18.85
C MET A 16 10.68 5.76 -19.75
N ALA A 17 10.18 6.12 -20.94
CA ALA A 17 10.94 6.89 -21.94
C ALA A 17 11.59 8.15 -21.36
N ALA A 18 10.89 8.91 -20.51
CA ALA A 18 11.40 10.13 -19.87
C ALA A 18 12.48 9.85 -18.79
N ARG A 19 12.75 8.57 -18.47
CA ARG A 19 13.71 8.14 -17.43
C ARG A 19 14.90 7.38 -18.00
N LEU A 20 14.87 7.08 -19.30
CA LEU A 20 15.94 6.35 -19.96
C LEU A 20 17.21 7.23 -20.01
N ASP A 21 18.35 6.58 -19.86
CA ASP A 21 19.67 7.22 -19.89
C ASP A 21 19.88 8.34 -18.88
N GLN A 22 19.05 8.38 -17.81
CA GLN A 22 19.17 9.34 -16.73
C GLN A 22 19.55 8.67 -15.42
N SER A 23 20.49 9.26 -14.69
CA SER A 23 20.74 8.91 -13.29
C SER A 23 19.70 9.59 -12.42
N LEU A 24 18.72 8.83 -11.95
CA LEU A 24 17.64 9.35 -11.12
C LEU A 24 17.84 8.97 -9.66
N PRO A 25 17.54 9.90 -8.73
CA PRO A 25 17.59 9.59 -7.31
C PRO A 25 16.54 8.52 -6.95
N VAL A 26 16.89 7.60 -6.07
CA VAL A 26 16.03 6.50 -5.60
C VAL A 26 15.64 6.66 -4.14
N GLY A 27 14.47 6.08 -3.79
CA GLY A 27 13.89 6.12 -2.46
C GLY A 27 12.93 7.31 -2.27
N ASN A 28 11.66 7.00 -1.92
CA ASN A 28 10.59 7.98 -1.79
C ASN A 28 10.30 8.34 -0.33
N GLU A 29 10.70 7.50 0.59
CA GLU A 29 10.56 7.68 2.04
C GLU A 29 11.74 7.04 2.76
N GLY A 30 11.98 7.44 4.00
CA GLY A 30 13.04 6.92 4.83
C GLY A 30 12.93 7.41 6.27
N ALA A 31 13.83 6.95 7.11
CA ALA A 31 13.93 7.39 8.49
C ALA A 31 15.39 7.48 8.94
N GLY A 32 15.64 8.27 9.97
CA GLY A 32 16.97 8.43 10.53
C GLY A 32 16.94 9.19 11.84
N VAL A 33 18.11 9.26 12.49
CA VAL A 33 18.30 10.05 13.71
C VAL A 33 18.79 11.44 13.33
N VAL A 34 18.20 12.47 13.92
CA VAL A 34 18.61 13.86 13.72
C VAL A 34 19.93 14.11 14.44
N ILE A 35 21.00 14.34 13.68
CA ILE A 35 22.36 14.55 14.22
C ILE A 35 22.83 16.02 14.14
N ARG A 36 22.13 16.85 13.37
CA ARG A 36 22.36 18.30 13.27
C ARG A 36 21.03 19.01 13.01
N THR A 37 20.89 20.23 13.50
CA THR A 37 19.69 21.04 13.31
C THR A 37 20.04 22.45 12.83
N GLY A 38 19.08 23.12 12.19
CA GLY A 38 19.10 24.54 11.99
C GLY A 38 18.84 25.32 13.29
N SER A 39 18.71 26.62 13.18
CA SER A 39 18.62 27.55 14.33
C SER A 39 17.20 27.70 14.91
N SER A 40 16.15 27.27 14.20
CA SER A 40 14.78 27.40 14.70
C SER A 40 14.53 26.47 15.90
N ASP A 41 13.66 26.90 16.81
CA ASP A 41 13.33 26.11 18.01
C ASP A 41 12.68 24.77 17.65
N ALA A 42 11.82 24.75 16.61
CA ALA A 42 11.24 23.52 16.08
C ALA A 42 12.30 22.54 15.54
N ALA A 43 13.38 23.03 14.92
CA ALA A 43 14.46 22.17 14.49
C ALA A 43 15.27 21.65 15.68
N LYS A 44 15.63 22.54 16.63
CA LYS A 44 16.39 22.17 17.83
C LYS A 44 15.67 21.11 18.66
N ALA A 45 14.33 21.18 18.75
CA ALA A 45 13.51 20.21 19.46
C ALA A 45 13.59 18.78 18.88
N LEU A 46 14.05 18.62 17.65
CA LEU A 46 14.22 17.32 17.00
C LEU A 46 15.61 16.71 17.19
N MET A 47 16.57 17.44 17.79
CA MET A 47 17.93 16.93 17.98
C MET A 47 17.93 15.58 18.73
N GLY A 48 18.64 14.59 18.17
CA GLY A 48 18.74 13.24 18.74
C GLY A 48 17.49 12.37 18.57
N LYS A 49 16.40 12.90 18.05
CA LYS A 49 15.16 12.13 17.84
C LYS A 49 15.22 11.30 16.56
N THR A 50 14.52 10.18 16.55
CA THR A 50 14.28 9.39 15.34
C THR A 50 13.10 9.99 14.61
N VAL A 51 13.29 10.30 13.33
CA VAL A 51 12.25 10.88 12.48
C VAL A 51 12.10 10.06 11.21
N SER A 52 10.87 9.97 10.70
CA SER A 52 10.61 9.51 9.34
C SER A 52 10.39 10.70 8.42
N MET A 53 10.59 10.50 7.13
CA MET A 53 10.56 11.58 6.15
C MET A 53 10.11 11.08 4.78
N ILE A 54 9.45 11.96 4.03
CA ILE A 54 9.02 11.72 2.66
C ILE A 54 9.82 12.59 1.68
N GLY A 55 10.06 12.11 0.48
CA GLY A 55 10.74 12.82 -0.61
C GLY A 55 11.67 11.89 -1.40
N GLY A 56 12.22 12.38 -2.51
CA GLY A 56 13.16 11.60 -3.34
C GLY A 56 14.54 11.45 -2.70
N ALA A 57 15.42 10.61 -3.31
CA ALA A 57 16.82 10.44 -2.93
C ALA A 57 17.06 9.93 -1.50
N MET A 58 16.22 9.01 -1.01
CA MET A 58 16.35 8.47 0.35
C MET A 58 17.46 7.41 0.51
N TYR A 59 18.05 6.90 -0.59
CA TYR A 59 19.19 5.98 -0.52
C TYR A 59 20.49 6.76 -0.28
N THR A 60 20.58 7.39 0.90
CA THR A 60 21.70 8.20 1.35
C THR A 60 22.02 7.94 2.82
N GLN A 61 23.27 8.19 3.23
CA GLN A 61 23.67 8.07 4.63
C GLN A 61 23.26 9.31 5.44
N TYR A 62 23.25 10.48 4.81
CA TYR A 62 22.92 11.78 5.43
C TYR A 62 22.01 12.56 4.50
N ARG A 63 21.09 13.31 5.10
CA ARG A 63 20.17 14.15 4.36
C ARG A 63 19.80 15.40 5.15
N THR A 64 19.77 16.52 4.48
CA THR A 64 19.17 17.75 5.00
C THR A 64 17.73 17.84 4.53
N ILE A 65 16.80 18.07 5.47
CA ILE A 65 15.37 18.14 5.20
C ILE A 65 14.71 19.22 6.05
N LYS A 66 13.61 19.78 5.60
CA LYS A 66 12.86 20.79 6.35
C LYS A 66 12.07 20.12 7.47
N VAL A 67 11.94 20.81 8.61
CA VAL A 67 11.19 20.34 9.79
C VAL A 67 9.76 19.92 9.43
N ARG A 68 9.11 20.64 8.54
CA ARG A 68 7.73 20.34 8.10
C ARG A 68 7.59 19.05 7.29
N ASP A 69 8.69 18.52 6.76
CA ASP A 69 8.71 17.34 5.89
C ASP A 69 9.16 16.09 6.66
N VAL A 70 9.22 16.17 7.98
CA VAL A 70 9.53 15.04 8.87
C VAL A 70 8.45 14.83 9.91
N MET A 71 8.33 13.60 10.36
CA MET A 71 7.49 13.20 11.49
C MET A 71 8.35 12.53 12.55
N GLU A 72 8.27 13.03 13.79
CA GLU A 72 8.89 12.37 14.93
C GLU A 72 8.25 11.01 15.19
N LEU A 73 9.07 9.98 15.34
CA LEU A 73 8.60 8.65 15.66
C LEU A 73 8.33 8.51 17.16
N PRO A 74 7.44 7.60 17.57
CA PRO A 74 7.22 7.28 18.97
C PRO A 74 8.52 6.91 19.69
N ALA A 75 8.61 7.20 20.98
CA ALA A 75 9.76 6.84 21.80
C ALA A 75 10.06 5.33 21.71
N GLY A 76 11.31 4.98 21.48
CA GLY A 76 11.77 3.61 21.32
C GLY A 76 11.69 3.07 19.88
N ALA A 77 11.04 3.77 18.96
CA ALA A 77 11.04 3.38 17.55
C ALA A 77 12.42 3.60 16.91
N THR A 78 12.85 2.63 16.10
CA THR A 78 14.10 2.69 15.37
C THR A 78 13.92 3.32 13.99
N ALA A 79 15.03 3.72 13.34
CA ALA A 79 14.99 4.16 11.95
C ALA A 79 14.48 3.05 11.01
N ALA A 80 14.70 1.78 11.33
CA ALA A 80 14.17 0.66 10.55
C ALA A 80 12.64 0.59 10.62
N ASP A 81 12.06 0.83 11.81
CA ASP A 81 10.60 0.88 11.97
C ASP A 81 9.99 2.04 11.17
N GLY A 82 10.67 3.19 11.12
CA GLY A 82 10.23 4.38 10.40
C GLY A 82 10.46 4.36 8.90
N ALA A 83 11.20 3.40 8.36
CA ALA A 83 11.63 3.40 6.97
C ALA A 83 10.49 3.33 5.94
N SER A 84 9.32 2.85 6.33
CA SER A 84 8.09 2.83 5.51
C SER A 84 6.88 3.41 6.27
N TRP A 85 7.06 4.56 6.87
CA TRP A 85 6.08 5.18 7.78
C TRP A 85 5.05 6.05 7.05
N PHE A 86 5.38 6.54 5.85
CA PHE A 86 4.54 7.49 5.13
C PHE A 86 3.72 6.84 4.01
N VAL A 87 4.37 6.31 2.98
CA VAL A 87 3.70 6.00 1.71
C VAL A 87 2.63 4.93 1.90
N ASN A 88 3.01 3.77 2.41
CA ASN A 88 2.08 2.65 2.55
C ASN A 88 0.98 2.89 3.60
N PRO A 89 1.31 3.36 4.84
CA PRO A 89 0.27 3.61 5.85
C PRO A 89 -0.73 4.68 5.43
N LEU A 90 -0.26 5.79 4.85
CA LEU A 90 -1.14 6.88 4.42
C LEU A 90 -2.00 6.45 3.22
N THR A 91 -1.46 5.64 2.31
CA THR A 91 -2.23 5.08 1.20
C THR A 91 -3.33 4.15 1.73
N ALA A 92 -3.00 3.25 2.67
CA ALA A 92 -3.98 2.36 3.27
C ALA A 92 -5.09 3.12 4.03
N LEU A 93 -4.73 4.15 4.79
CA LEU A 93 -5.70 5.05 5.43
C LEU A 93 -6.53 5.81 4.41
N GLY A 94 -5.91 6.31 3.33
CA GLY A 94 -6.61 6.98 2.24
C GLY A 94 -7.67 6.09 1.58
N MET A 95 -7.37 4.80 1.38
CA MET A 95 -8.35 3.83 0.86
C MET A 95 -9.56 3.67 1.78
N THR A 96 -9.36 3.53 3.10
CA THR A 96 -10.47 3.42 4.05
C THR A 96 -11.24 4.72 4.18
N GLU A 97 -10.58 5.87 4.12
CA GLU A 97 -11.25 7.18 4.13
C GLU A 97 -12.06 7.42 2.86
N THR A 98 -11.53 7.09 1.67
CA THR A 98 -12.28 7.18 0.41
C THR A 98 -13.53 6.31 0.48
N MET A 99 -13.39 5.06 0.92
CA MET A 99 -14.51 4.15 1.13
C MET A 99 -15.62 4.80 1.99
N ARG A 100 -15.24 5.38 3.15
CA ARG A 100 -16.20 6.03 4.06
C ARG A 100 -16.86 7.27 3.45
N ARG A 101 -16.04 8.14 2.83
CA ARG A 101 -16.53 9.41 2.24
C ARG A 101 -17.47 9.20 1.07
N GLU A 102 -17.29 8.11 0.32
CA GLU A 102 -18.15 7.73 -0.80
C GLU A 102 -19.28 6.77 -0.40
N ASN A 103 -19.48 6.55 0.92
CA ASN A 103 -20.52 5.72 1.51
C ASN A 103 -20.50 4.23 1.11
N HIS A 104 -19.30 3.70 0.82
CA HIS A 104 -19.12 2.26 0.67
C HIS A 104 -18.94 1.60 2.05
N LYS A 105 -19.37 0.33 2.19
CA LYS A 105 -19.33 -0.42 3.46
C LYS A 105 -18.10 -1.31 3.61
N ALA A 106 -17.57 -1.75 2.50
CA ALA A 106 -16.43 -2.65 2.42
C ALA A 106 -15.67 -2.39 1.13
N LEU A 107 -14.46 -2.91 1.02
CA LEU A 107 -13.61 -2.66 -0.14
C LEU A 107 -12.89 -3.93 -0.63
N VAL A 108 -12.45 -3.88 -1.89
CA VAL A 108 -11.59 -4.89 -2.52
C VAL A 108 -10.20 -4.31 -2.72
N HIS A 109 -9.15 -5.09 -2.51
CA HIS A 109 -7.78 -4.68 -2.81
C HIS A 109 -7.02 -5.78 -3.56
N THR A 110 -6.39 -5.40 -4.67
CA THR A 110 -5.46 -6.26 -5.41
C THR A 110 -4.04 -6.16 -4.85
N ALA A 111 -3.15 -7.08 -5.22
CA ALA A 111 -1.80 -7.18 -4.64
C ALA A 111 -1.81 -7.21 -3.09
N ALA A 112 -2.81 -7.88 -2.52
CA ALA A 112 -3.16 -7.77 -1.11
C ALA A 112 -2.08 -8.29 -0.14
N ALA A 113 -1.18 -9.18 -0.57
CA ALA A 113 -0.06 -9.65 0.24
C ALA A 113 1.15 -8.69 0.25
N SER A 114 1.08 -7.56 -0.48
CA SER A 114 2.12 -6.52 -0.42
C SER A 114 2.20 -5.87 0.97
N ASN A 115 3.27 -5.12 1.23
CA ASN A 115 3.40 -4.37 2.48
C ASN A 115 2.20 -3.45 2.74
N LEU A 116 1.75 -2.71 1.72
CA LEU A 116 0.55 -1.89 1.77
C LEU A 116 -0.70 -2.71 2.07
N GLY A 117 -0.91 -3.83 1.35
CA GLY A 117 -2.09 -4.68 1.54
C GLY A 117 -2.16 -5.30 2.94
N GLN A 118 -1.03 -5.72 3.50
CA GLN A 118 -0.97 -6.21 4.88
C GLN A 118 -1.30 -5.12 5.91
N MET A 119 -0.85 -3.88 5.69
CA MET A 119 -1.22 -2.73 6.53
C MET A 119 -2.72 -2.42 6.42
N LEU A 120 -3.26 -2.39 5.19
CA LEU A 120 -4.68 -2.20 4.94
C LEU A 120 -5.52 -3.27 5.64
N ASN A 121 -5.11 -4.54 5.55
CA ASN A 121 -5.81 -5.64 6.23
C ASN A 121 -5.86 -5.42 7.75
N LYS A 122 -4.75 -5.02 8.38
CA LYS A 122 -4.72 -4.72 9.82
C LYS A 122 -5.61 -3.54 10.20
N ILE A 123 -5.63 -2.48 9.39
CA ILE A 123 -6.52 -1.33 9.59
C ILE A 123 -7.98 -1.76 9.48
N CYS A 124 -8.34 -2.50 8.44
CA CYS A 124 -9.70 -2.98 8.23
C CYS A 124 -10.18 -3.89 9.38
N ILE A 125 -9.33 -4.80 9.88
CA ILE A 125 -9.66 -5.63 11.04
C ILE A 125 -9.91 -4.75 12.28
N LYS A 126 -9.00 -3.80 12.57
CA LYS A 126 -9.13 -2.89 13.71
C LYS A 126 -10.41 -2.06 13.67
N ASP A 127 -10.78 -1.60 12.48
CA ASP A 127 -11.92 -0.69 12.28
C ASP A 127 -13.22 -1.43 11.94
N GLY A 128 -13.23 -2.77 11.91
CA GLY A 128 -14.41 -3.58 11.58
C GLY A 128 -14.87 -3.44 10.13
N ILE A 129 -13.97 -3.11 9.20
CA ILE A 129 -14.27 -2.93 7.77
C ILE A 129 -14.10 -4.27 7.04
N GLY A 130 -15.10 -4.64 6.22
CA GLY A 130 -15.00 -5.78 5.32
C GLY A 130 -13.95 -5.53 4.23
N LEU A 131 -12.98 -6.44 4.09
CA LEU A 131 -11.93 -6.36 3.07
C LEU A 131 -11.84 -7.66 2.30
N VAL A 132 -12.03 -7.60 0.98
CA VAL A 132 -11.78 -8.71 0.07
C VAL A 132 -10.36 -8.57 -0.50
N ASN A 133 -9.49 -9.51 -0.13
CA ASN A 133 -8.09 -9.52 -0.51
C ASN A 133 -7.89 -10.40 -1.75
N ILE A 134 -7.43 -9.83 -2.86
CA ILE A 134 -7.10 -10.58 -4.08
C ILE A 134 -5.60 -10.85 -4.12
N VAL A 135 -5.25 -12.12 -4.22
CA VAL A 135 -3.89 -12.64 -4.33
C VAL A 135 -3.73 -13.49 -5.61
N ARG A 136 -2.54 -13.98 -5.89
CA ARG A 136 -2.24 -14.83 -7.06
C ARG A 136 -1.45 -16.09 -6.72
N SER A 137 -1.39 -16.46 -5.46
CA SER A 137 -0.79 -17.72 -5.04
C SER A 137 -1.21 -18.11 -3.62
N LYS A 138 -1.06 -19.39 -3.33
CA LYS A 138 -1.33 -19.96 -2.00
C LYS A 138 -0.44 -19.31 -0.93
N GLU A 139 0.86 -19.07 -1.21
CA GLU A 139 1.80 -18.47 -0.26
C GLU A 139 1.35 -17.07 0.14
N GLN A 140 0.85 -16.29 -0.81
CA GLN A 140 0.30 -14.95 -0.56
C GLN A 140 -0.99 -15.03 0.27
N ALA A 141 -1.85 -16.00 -0.01
CA ALA A 141 -3.05 -16.24 0.79
C ALA A 141 -2.70 -16.62 2.24
N ASP A 142 -1.71 -17.48 2.43
CA ASP A 142 -1.26 -17.92 3.75
C ASP A 142 -0.70 -16.76 4.59
N ILE A 143 0.05 -15.83 3.97
CA ILE A 143 0.51 -14.59 4.63
C ILE A 143 -0.67 -13.79 5.19
N LEU A 144 -1.70 -13.58 4.38
CA LEU A 144 -2.87 -12.78 4.78
C LEU A 144 -3.72 -13.49 5.83
N LYS A 145 -3.96 -14.80 5.68
CA LYS A 145 -4.67 -15.59 6.67
C LYS A 145 -3.98 -15.58 8.03
N LYS A 146 -2.64 -15.66 8.03
CA LYS A 146 -1.83 -15.58 9.28
C LYS A 146 -2.01 -14.26 10.03
N ILE A 147 -2.31 -13.17 9.34
CA ILE A 147 -2.59 -11.87 9.95
C ILE A 147 -4.09 -11.56 10.08
N GLY A 148 -4.95 -12.60 9.99
CA GLY A 148 -6.36 -12.52 10.30
C GLY A 148 -7.28 -12.13 9.14
N ALA A 149 -6.82 -12.14 7.89
CA ALA A 149 -7.69 -11.87 6.75
C ALA A 149 -8.80 -12.91 6.62
N LYS A 150 -10.05 -12.46 6.56
CA LYS A 150 -11.23 -13.32 6.44
C LYS A 150 -11.52 -13.70 4.99
N TYR A 151 -11.49 -12.74 4.09
CA TYR A 151 -11.79 -12.93 2.68
C TYR A 151 -10.51 -12.82 1.86
N VAL A 152 -10.04 -13.96 1.34
CA VAL A 152 -8.83 -14.05 0.51
C VAL A 152 -9.16 -14.90 -0.70
N VAL A 153 -9.07 -14.29 -1.89
CA VAL A 153 -9.45 -14.90 -3.18
C VAL A 153 -8.22 -14.98 -4.08
N ASP A 154 -7.97 -16.17 -4.64
CA ASP A 154 -6.83 -16.38 -5.56
C ASP A 154 -7.26 -16.15 -7.01
N SER A 155 -6.69 -15.13 -7.65
CA SER A 155 -7.00 -14.77 -9.04
C SER A 155 -6.51 -15.80 -10.08
N MET A 156 -5.72 -16.79 -9.66
CA MET A 156 -5.24 -17.87 -10.52
C MET A 156 -6.08 -19.16 -10.38
N SER A 157 -7.07 -19.16 -9.47
CA SER A 157 -7.98 -20.30 -9.30
C SER A 157 -9.03 -20.33 -10.41
N ASP A 158 -9.42 -21.54 -10.84
CA ASP A 158 -10.55 -21.74 -11.76
C ASP A 158 -11.88 -21.26 -11.16
N SER A 159 -12.01 -21.26 -9.81
CA SER A 159 -13.17 -20.74 -9.09
C SER A 159 -13.14 -19.25 -8.80
N PHE A 160 -12.14 -18.51 -9.31
CA PHE A 160 -11.91 -17.09 -8.96
C PHE A 160 -13.16 -16.21 -9.03
N MET A 161 -13.91 -16.30 -10.13
CA MET A 161 -15.10 -15.46 -10.33
C MET A 161 -16.21 -15.75 -9.32
N ASP A 162 -16.39 -17.03 -9.01
CA ASP A 162 -17.39 -17.49 -8.04
C ASP A 162 -16.97 -17.11 -6.60
N ASP A 163 -15.71 -17.36 -6.24
CA ASP A 163 -15.18 -17.03 -4.92
C ASP A 163 -15.21 -15.52 -4.67
N LEU A 164 -14.83 -14.72 -5.67
CA LEU A 164 -14.90 -13.28 -5.59
C LEU A 164 -16.34 -12.79 -5.45
N THR A 165 -17.25 -13.31 -6.29
CA THR A 165 -18.68 -12.94 -6.22
C THR A 165 -19.27 -13.27 -4.85
N ASN A 166 -18.98 -14.44 -4.29
CA ASN A 166 -19.46 -14.84 -2.97
C ASN A 166 -18.91 -13.92 -1.87
N ALA A 167 -17.61 -13.60 -1.91
CA ALA A 167 -17.00 -12.66 -0.97
C ALA A 167 -17.62 -11.24 -1.07
N LEU A 168 -17.97 -10.80 -2.28
CA LEU A 168 -18.63 -9.51 -2.52
C LEU A 168 -20.07 -9.50 -1.98
N VAL A 169 -20.82 -10.60 -2.16
CA VAL A 169 -22.17 -10.75 -1.58
C VAL A 169 -22.11 -10.69 -0.05
N GLU A 170 -21.17 -11.39 0.57
CA GLU A 170 -21.04 -11.42 2.03
C GLU A 170 -20.59 -10.08 2.62
N THR A 171 -19.68 -9.37 1.96
CA THR A 171 -19.12 -8.11 2.46
C THR A 171 -19.91 -6.89 2.07
N GLY A 172 -20.66 -6.95 0.96
CA GLY A 172 -21.28 -5.78 0.35
C GLY A 172 -20.26 -4.78 -0.22
N ALA A 173 -19.07 -5.24 -0.61
CA ALA A 173 -18.03 -4.36 -1.15
C ALA A 173 -18.39 -3.88 -2.56
N THR A 174 -18.38 -2.55 -2.74
CA THR A 174 -18.72 -1.86 -3.99
C THR A 174 -17.65 -0.87 -4.45
N ILE A 175 -16.49 -0.87 -3.82
CA ILE A 175 -15.30 -0.11 -4.24
C ILE A 175 -14.10 -1.05 -4.29
N ALA A 176 -13.23 -0.86 -5.28
CA ALA A 176 -11.99 -1.63 -5.42
C ALA A 176 -10.79 -0.70 -5.64
N PHE A 177 -9.68 -1.04 -5.00
CA PHE A 177 -8.39 -0.39 -5.22
C PHE A 177 -7.46 -1.36 -5.94
N ASP A 178 -7.27 -1.14 -7.24
CA ASP A 178 -6.39 -1.97 -8.08
C ASP A 178 -4.98 -1.39 -8.11
N ALA A 179 -4.06 -2.06 -7.40
CA ALA A 179 -2.64 -1.73 -7.36
C ALA A 179 -1.80 -2.44 -8.44
N ILE A 180 -2.43 -3.29 -9.26
CA ILE A 180 -1.74 -4.02 -10.33
C ILE A 180 -1.81 -3.25 -11.63
N GLY A 181 -3.02 -2.83 -12.01
CA GLY A 181 -3.29 -2.16 -13.27
C GLY A 181 -3.12 -3.06 -14.49
N GLY A 182 -3.87 -2.78 -15.53
CA GLY A 182 -3.82 -3.52 -16.80
C GLY A 182 -4.42 -4.93 -16.74
N GLY A 183 -4.38 -5.63 -17.88
CA GLY A 183 -4.95 -6.97 -18.01
C GLY A 183 -6.47 -7.00 -17.88
N LYS A 184 -7.00 -8.14 -17.43
CA LYS A 184 -8.45 -8.39 -17.33
C LYS A 184 -9.00 -8.23 -15.91
N LEU A 185 -8.13 -8.13 -14.89
CA LEU A 185 -8.54 -8.25 -13.48
C LEU A 185 -9.55 -7.18 -13.05
N ALA A 186 -9.33 -5.91 -13.43
CA ALA A 186 -10.26 -4.84 -13.10
C ALA A 186 -11.66 -5.09 -13.70
N GLY A 187 -11.74 -5.54 -14.96
CA GLY A 187 -13.01 -5.91 -15.59
C GLY A 187 -13.68 -7.08 -14.88
N GLN A 188 -12.93 -8.10 -14.47
CA GLN A 188 -13.45 -9.24 -13.71
C GLN A 188 -14.02 -8.80 -12.35
N ILE A 189 -13.32 -7.90 -11.64
CA ILE A 189 -13.81 -7.35 -10.37
C ILE A 189 -15.15 -6.62 -10.57
N LEU A 190 -15.25 -5.75 -11.58
CA LEU A 190 -16.48 -5.02 -11.88
C LEU A 190 -17.64 -5.97 -12.27
N THR A 191 -17.37 -6.98 -13.08
CA THR A 191 -18.35 -8.02 -13.42
C THR A 191 -18.86 -8.74 -12.17
N CYS A 192 -17.97 -9.15 -11.27
CA CYS A 192 -18.35 -9.80 -10.01
C CYS A 192 -19.16 -8.86 -9.10
N MET A 193 -18.82 -7.57 -9.07
CA MET A 193 -19.59 -6.56 -8.32
C MET A 193 -21.01 -6.42 -8.86
N GLU A 194 -21.18 -6.37 -10.16
CA GLU A 194 -22.49 -6.33 -10.81
C GLU A 194 -23.33 -7.59 -10.49
N ILE A 195 -22.71 -8.78 -10.63
CA ILE A 195 -23.39 -10.04 -10.28
C ILE A 195 -23.78 -10.07 -8.80
N ALA A 196 -22.90 -9.64 -7.90
CA ALA A 196 -23.18 -9.59 -6.48
C ALA A 196 -24.32 -8.60 -6.15
N ALA A 197 -24.34 -7.43 -6.79
CA ALA A 197 -25.42 -6.45 -6.65
C ALA A 197 -26.77 -7.03 -7.09
N ASN A 198 -26.80 -7.71 -8.24
CA ASN A 198 -28.03 -8.36 -8.75
C ASN A 198 -28.52 -9.50 -7.83
N LYS A 199 -27.60 -10.27 -7.21
CA LYS A 199 -27.98 -11.31 -6.24
C LYS A 199 -28.54 -10.76 -4.93
N THR A 200 -28.20 -9.53 -4.56
CA THR A 200 -28.61 -8.88 -3.30
C THR A 200 -29.71 -7.84 -3.48
N ALA A 201 -30.04 -7.47 -4.72
CA ALA A 201 -31.18 -6.60 -5.02
C ALA A 201 -32.49 -7.32 -4.61
N LYS A 202 -33.28 -6.65 -3.77
CA LYS A 202 -34.62 -7.10 -3.34
C LYS A 202 -35.66 -6.48 -4.23
#